data_1b975cdd85814a72e0bb275c2224d44b
#
_entry.id   1b975cdd85814a72e0bb275c2224d44b
#
_cell.length_a   1.000
_cell.length_b   1.000
_cell.length_c   1.000
_cell.angle_alpha   90.00
_cell.angle_beta   90.00
_cell.angle_gamma   90.00
#
_symmetry.space_group_name_H-M   'P 1'
#
loop_
_entity.id
_entity.type
_entity.pdbx_description
1 polymer ?
#
loop_
_entity_poly.entity_id
_entity_poly.type
_entity_poly.pdbx_seq_one_letter_code
_entity_poly.pdbx_strand_id
1 'polypeptide(L)'
;LKKYFLLFVLACASFMAKAQSGFNYYEWGVGFGASYGRGFDDLNRQVWHPGGGLNLTYNYSPYVPMSLEFQFGTLEGGGRTPDKDQFGRYSKNNYKALVLHADLQLGEIIDYDNSGFLNVIKNFYGGAGIGAISNSMKDIQRTNLYLFNGPDTYVFPGKSKSVNLMVPLRFGYEFKIYDDYDQVGYTITLGYQHSYTFGEGLDGYNDNTQKFKNNAPDQFAMFTIGFKYNFGNTVSYTKLVRNFR
;
A
#
# COMPACT_ATOMS: atom_id res chain seq x y z
N LEU A 1 -22.33 17.53 -7.74
CA LEU A 1 -21.09 16.93 -7.24
C LEU A 1 -20.48 17.75 -6.10
N LYS A 2 -20.24 19.09 -6.25
CA LYS A 2 -19.63 19.94 -5.21
C LYS A 2 -20.42 19.98 -3.89
N LYS A 3 -21.76 20.00 -3.93
CA LYS A 3 -22.62 20.01 -2.73
C LYS A 3 -22.53 18.68 -1.94
N TYR A 4 -22.48 17.55 -2.62
CA TYR A 4 -22.36 16.23 -1.97
C TYR A 4 -20.95 15.99 -1.41
N PHE A 5 -19.93 16.52 -2.06
CA PHE A 5 -18.55 16.48 -1.53
C PHE A 5 -18.43 17.30 -0.24
N LEU A 6 -19.05 18.51 -0.20
CA LEU A 6 -19.06 19.33 1.01
C LEU A 6 -19.83 18.68 2.16
N LEU A 7 -20.97 18.02 1.87
CA LEU A 7 -21.74 17.26 2.85
C LEU A 7 -20.95 16.07 3.39
N PHE A 8 -20.20 15.36 2.54
CA PHE A 8 -19.33 14.27 2.93
C PHE A 8 -18.19 14.76 3.84
N VAL A 9 -17.56 15.88 3.50
CA VAL A 9 -16.50 16.51 4.32
C VAL A 9 -17.05 16.97 5.68
N LEU A 10 -18.24 17.57 5.71
CA LEU A 10 -18.92 17.98 6.95
C LEU A 10 -19.33 16.77 7.81
N ALA A 11 -19.82 15.69 7.20
CA ALA A 11 -20.13 14.45 7.91
C ALA A 11 -18.86 13.81 8.50
N CYS A 12 -17.75 13.79 7.77
CA CYS A 12 -16.46 13.33 8.29
C CYS A 12 -15.94 14.22 9.43
N ALA A 13 -16.14 15.53 9.37
CA ALA A 13 -15.72 16.46 10.42
C ALA A 13 -16.52 16.31 11.73
N SER A 14 -17.80 15.90 11.66
CA SER A 14 -18.63 15.70 12.87
C SER A 14 -18.23 14.45 13.69
N PHE A 15 -17.51 13.50 13.13
CA PHE A 15 -16.97 12.35 13.86
C PHE A 15 -15.68 12.67 14.64
N MET A 16 -15.11 13.88 14.48
CA MET A 16 -13.81 14.23 15.06
C MET A 16 -13.89 14.93 16.43
N ALA A 17 -15.06 15.12 17.03
CA ALA A 17 -15.24 15.99 18.19
C ALA A 17 -15.29 15.23 19.51
N LYS A 18 -14.24 14.46 19.84
CA LYS A 18 -13.98 14.03 21.23
C LYS A 18 -12.50 14.14 21.54
N ALA A 19 -12.13 15.18 22.29
CA ALA A 19 -10.82 15.32 22.87
C ALA A 19 -10.72 14.44 24.13
N GLN A 20 -9.72 13.57 24.20
CA GLN A 20 -9.49 12.77 25.39
C GLN A 20 -8.02 12.75 25.78
N SER A 21 -7.77 13.12 27.03
CA SER A 21 -6.51 12.89 27.71
C SER A 21 -6.56 11.50 28.38
N GLY A 22 -5.63 10.61 28.00
CA GLY A 22 -5.45 9.30 28.62
C GLY A 22 -6.62 8.35 28.34
N PHE A 23 -6.53 7.60 27.26
CA PHE A 23 -7.54 6.61 26.92
C PHE A 23 -6.94 5.21 26.82
N ASN A 24 -7.79 4.22 27.04
CA ASN A 24 -7.45 2.82 26.86
C ASN A 24 -7.59 2.45 25.38
N TYR A 25 -6.89 1.40 24.97
CA TYR A 25 -6.97 0.90 23.60
C TYR A 25 -6.94 -0.63 23.58
N TYR A 26 -7.48 -1.22 22.51
CA TYR A 26 -7.44 -2.66 22.28
C TYR A 26 -6.08 -3.06 21.68
N GLU A 27 -5.49 -4.15 22.20
CA GLU A 27 -4.19 -4.63 21.75
C GLU A 27 -4.21 -5.19 20.33
N TRP A 28 -5.33 -5.79 19.90
CA TRP A 28 -5.41 -6.50 18.64
C TRP A 28 -6.43 -5.89 17.71
N GLY A 29 -6.22 -6.10 16.41
CA GLY A 29 -7.15 -5.74 15.37
C GLY A 29 -7.07 -6.72 14.21
N VAL A 30 -8.19 -6.93 13.56
CA VAL A 30 -8.29 -7.66 12.31
C VAL A 30 -8.97 -6.78 11.27
N GLY A 31 -8.47 -6.81 10.06
CA GLY A 31 -9.00 -5.94 9.03
C GLY A 31 -8.91 -6.54 7.63
N PHE A 32 -9.61 -5.86 6.75
CA PHE A 32 -9.56 -6.12 5.31
C PHE A 32 -9.55 -4.79 4.56
N GLY A 33 -9.07 -4.83 3.33
CA GLY A 33 -9.03 -3.64 2.50
C GLY A 33 -9.13 -3.94 1.02
N ALA A 34 -9.59 -2.93 0.29
CA ALA A 34 -9.49 -2.86 -1.16
C ALA A 34 -8.30 -1.99 -1.55
N SER A 35 -7.67 -2.32 -2.64
CA SER A 35 -6.56 -1.55 -3.20
C SER A 35 -6.75 -1.30 -4.69
N TYR A 36 -6.08 -0.26 -5.20
CA TYR A 36 -6.02 0.06 -6.62
C TYR A 36 -4.58 0.42 -6.93
N GLY A 37 -3.89 -0.46 -7.64
CA GLY A 37 -2.45 -0.41 -7.81
C GLY A 37 -1.98 -0.54 -9.24
N ARG A 38 -0.74 -0.12 -9.47
CA ARG A 38 -0.01 -0.28 -10.73
C ARG A 38 1.47 -0.57 -10.50
N GLY A 39 2.09 -1.22 -11.48
CA GLY A 39 3.53 -1.39 -11.56
C GLY A 39 4.25 -0.11 -11.98
N PHE A 40 5.55 -0.06 -11.67
CA PHE A 40 6.56 0.85 -12.21
C PHE A 40 7.74 -0.03 -12.59
N ASP A 41 7.65 -0.61 -13.76
CA ASP A 41 8.63 -1.48 -14.39
C ASP A 41 9.11 -0.86 -15.73
N ASP A 42 9.91 -1.60 -16.48
CA ASP A 42 10.51 -1.12 -17.73
C ASP A 42 9.56 -1.13 -18.93
N LEU A 43 8.28 -1.46 -18.73
CA LEU A 43 7.26 -1.41 -19.77
C LEU A 43 6.74 0.02 -19.98
N ASN A 44 6.53 0.42 -21.22
CA ASN A 44 6.18 1.82 -21.53
C ASN A 44 4.82 2.25 -20.95
N ARG A 45 3.86 1.32 -20.87
CA ARG A 45 2.52 1.60 -20.37
C ARG A 45 2.25 0.81 -19.10
N GLN A 46 1.72 1.49 -18.10
CA GLN A 46 1.29 0.88 -16.83
C GLN A 46 -0.21 1.04 -16.65
N VAL A 47 -0.87 -0.04 -16.23
CA VAL A 47 -2.33 -0.08 -16.07
C VAL A 47 -2.68 -0.26 -14.59
N TRP A 48 -3.66 0.51 -14.14
CA TRP A 48 -4.20 0.39 -12.79
C TRP A 48 -5.15 -0.80 -12.67
N HIS A 49 -4.98 -1.60 -11.64
CA HIS A 49 -5.83 -2.76 -11.35
C HIS A 49 -6.29 -2.82 -9.89
N PRO A 50 -7.51 -3.36 -9.65
CA PRO A 50 -7.97 -3.60 -8.30
C PRO A 50 -7.21 -4.76 -7.64
N GLY A 51 -7.14 -4.70 -6.33
CA GLY A 51 -6.60 -5.71 -5.46
C GLY A 51 -7.25 -5.64 -4.09
N GLY A 52 -6.69 -6.36 -3.13
CA GLY A 52 -7.17 -6.34 -1.76
C GLY A 52 -6.17 -6.94 -0.79
N GLY A 53 -6.53 -6.92 0.48
CA GLY A 53 -5.72 -7.49 1.54
C GLY A 53 -6.50 -7.81 2.80
N LEU A 54 -5.87 -8.62 3.63
CA LEU A 54 -6.32 -8.97 4.99
C LEU A 54 -5.16 -8.67 5.93
N ASN A 55 -5.44 -8.09 7.08
CA ASN A 55 -4.41 -7.79 8.07
C ASN A 55 -4.78 -8.28 9.47
N LEU A 56 -3.77 -8.66 10.20
CA LEU A 56 -3.78 -8.87 11.64
C LEU A 56 -2.86 -7.82 12.23
N THR A 57 -3.38 -7.01 13.14
CA THR A 57 -2.68 -5.88 13.74
C THR A 57 -2.48 -6.11 15.23
N TYR A 58 -1.29 -5.83 15.71
CA TYR A 58 -0.98 -5.62 17.12
C TYR A 58 -0.76 -4.12 17.34
N ASN A 59 -1.59 -3.50 18.16
CA ASN A 59 -1.48 -2.10 18.51
C ASN A 59 -0.49 -1.97 19.67
N TYR A 60 0.77 -1.59 19.38
CA TYR A 60 1.77 -1.29 20.39
C TYR A 60 1.38 -0.05 21.21
N SER A 61 0.77 0.92 20.58
CA SER A 61 0.08 2.06 21.17
C SER A 61 -1.13 2.42 20.30
N PRO A 62 -2.01 3.34 20.72
CA PRO A 62 -3.13 3.82 19.88
C PRO A 62 -2.68 4.48 18.58
N TYR A 63 -1.37 4.79 18.46
CA TYR A 63 -0.76 5.50 17.34
C TYR A 63 0.38 4.73 16.67
N VAL A 64 0.68 3.52 17.15
CA VAL A 64 1.74 2.66 16.59
C VAL A 64 1.20 1.25 16.34
N PRO A 65 0.40 1.04 15.32
CA PRO A 65 -0.01 -0.30 14.89
C PRO A 65 1.13 -1.02 14.16
N MET A 66 1.31 -2.29 14.48
CA MET A 66 2.19 -3.23 13.79
C MET A 66 1.33 -4.31 13.14
N SER A 67 1.46 -4.51 11.83
CA SER A 67 0.54 -5.39 11.11
C SER A 67 1.26 -6.43 10.27
N LEU A 68 0.73 -7.63 10.31
CA LEU A 68 0.99 -8.67 9.31
C LEU A 68 -0.14 -8.63 8.28
N GLU A 69 0.19 -8.28 7.04
CA GLU A 69 -0.78 -8.06 5.97
C GLU A 69 -0.54 -9.05 4.81
N PHE A 70 -1.58 -9.74 4.40
CA PHE A 70 -1.63 -10.52 3.17
C PHE A 70 -2.27 -9.67 2.09
N GLN A 71 -1.52 -9.40 1.02
CA GLN A 71 -1.97 -8.59 -0.12
C GLN A 71 -2.08 -9.47 -1.37
N PHE A 72 -3.04 -9.15 -2.24
CA PHE A 72 -3.20 -9.80 -3.53
C PHE A 72 -3.76 -8.80 -4.56
N GLY A 73 -3.40 -9.02 -5.82
CA GLY A 73 -3.87 -8.16 -6.91
C GLY A 73 -3.27 -8.53 -8.24
N THR A 74 -3.44 -7.62 -9.19
CA THR A 74 -2.92 -7.75 -10.54
C THR A 74 -2.07 -6.52 -10.88
N LEU A 75 -0.93 -6.74 -11.52
CA LEU A 75 -0.11 -5.69 -12.14
C LEU A 75 -0.05 -5.96 -13.63
N GLU A 76 -0.28 -4.95 -14.44
CA GLU A 76 -0.34 -5.08 -15.90
C GLU A 76 0.40 -3.92 -16.55
N GLY A 77 1.27 -4.27 -17.49
CA GLY A 77 2.06 -3.30 -18.24
C GLY A 77 2.26 -3.65 -19.70
N GLY A 78 2.69 -2.65 -20.48
CA GLY A 78 2.97 -2.77 -21.91
C GLY A 78 1.74 -2.90 -22.78
N GLY A 79 1.93 -3.52 -23.93
CA GLY A 79 0.87 -3.83 -24.89
C GLY A 79 1.43 -4.40 -26.18
N ARG A 80 0.62 -5.17 -26.87
CA ARG A 80 1.03 -5.89 -28.10
C ARG A 80 1.05 -5.02 -29.36
N THR A 81 0.95 -3.71 -29.20
CA THR A 81 0.98 -2.73 -30.30
C THR A 81 2.09 -1.71 -30.06
N PRO A 82 2.76 -1.17 -31.11
CA PRO A 82 3.92 -0.27 -30.96
C PRO A 82 3.63 1.02 -30.20
N ASP A 83 2.38 1.48 -30.21
CA ASP A 83 1.92 2.66 -29.48
C ASP A 83 1.88 2.43 -27.96
N LYS A 84 1.77 1.17 -27.52
CA LYS A 84 1.73 0.78 -26.10
C LYS A 84 3.07 0.30 -25.58
N ASP A 85 3.83 -0.39 -26.37
CA ASP A 85 5.23 -0.75 -26.11
C ASP A 85 5.95 -0.92 -27.45
N GLN A 86 7.08 -0.22 -27.63
CA GLN A 86 7.80 -0.19 -28.91
C GLN A 86 8.28 -1.56 -29.40
N PHE A 87 8.40 -2.54 -28.50
CA PHE A 87 8.78 -3.92 -28.80
C PHE A 87 7.60 -4.89 -28.75
N GLY A 88 6.41 -4.42 -28.42
CA GLY A 88 5.21 -5.24 -28.25
C GLY A 88 5.24 -6.09 -26.99
N ARG A 89 6.04 -5.73 -25.98
CA ARG A 89 6.07 -6.42 -24.69
C ARG A 89 4.77 -6.18 -23.94
N TYR A 90 4.24 -7.23 -23.38
CA TYR A 90 3.03 -7.20 -22.57
C TYR A 90 3.16 -8.17 -21.41
N SER A 91 2.82 -7.76 -20.24
CA SER A 91 2.84 -8.56 -19.03
C SER A 91 1.59 -8.33 -18.20
N LYS A 92 1.02 -9.43 -17.68
CA LYS A 92 -0.05 -9.42 -16.69
C LYS A 92 0.30 -10.39 -15.57
N ASN A 93 0.65 -9.83 -14.43
CA ASN A 93 1.10 -10.53 -13.25
C ASN A 93 -0.01 -10.57 -12.19
N ASN A 94 -0.35 -11.76 -11.70
CA ASN A 94 -1.14 -11.93 -10.49
C ASN A 94 -0.17 -12.12 -9.33
N TYR A 95 -0.14 -11.16 -8.42
CA TYR A 95 0.74 -11.22 -7.26
C TYR A 95 0.00 -11.58 -5.97
N LYS A 96 0.76 -12.17 -5.06
CA LYS A 96 0.39 -12.35 -3.64
C LYS A 96 1.60 -11.93 -2.81
N ALA A 97 1.37 -11.16 -1.75
CA ALA A 97 2.44 -10.72 -0.87
C ALA A 97 2.07 -10.92 0.59
N LEU A 98 3.08 -11.21 1.40
CA LEU A 98 2.99 -11.20 2.85
C LEU A 98 3.93 -10.12 3.36
N VAL A 99 3.40 -9.18 4.12
CA VAL A 99 4.09 -7.96 4.53
C VAL A 99 3.96 -7.79 6.04
N LEU A 100 5.08 -7.60 6.72
CA LEU A 100 5.14 -7.11 8.09
C LEU A 100 5.50 -5.64 8.07
N HIS A 101 4.66 -4.77 8.62
CA HIS A 101 4.90 -3.34 8.65
C HIS A 101 4.51 -2.72 10.00
N ALA A 102 5.09 -1.57 10.28
CA ALA A 102 4.71 -0.71 11.40
C ALA A 102 4.42 0.69 10.87
N ASP A 103 3.35 1.28 11.36
CA ASP A 103 2.91 2.63 11.00
C ASP A 103 3.01 3.52 12.25
N LEU A 104 3.62 4.69 12.13
CA LEU A 104 3.73 5.69 13.18
C LEU A 104 2.81 6.85 12.89
N GLN A 105 1.81 7.07 13.72
CA GLN A 105 0.90 8.21 13.59
C GLN A 105 1.47 9.43 14.30
N LEU A 106 1.17 10.62 13.78
CA LEU A 106 1.60 11.89 14.37
C LEU A 106 1.15 12.05 15.82
N GLY A 107 0.02 11.44 16.22
CA GLY A 107 -0.50 11.48 17.57
C GLY A 107 0.44 10.92 18.64
N GLU A 108 1.40 10.05 18.27
CA GLU A 108 2.44 9.59 19.19
C GLU A 108 3.45 10.69 19.52
N ILE A 109 3.71 11.60 18.57
CA ILE A 109 4.82 12.56 18.61
C ILE A 109 4.33 13.96 19.04
N ILE A 110 3.19 14.44 18.49
CA ILE A 110 2.69 15.79 18.70
C ILE A 110 1.80 15.90 19.94
N ASP A 111 1.82 17.07 20.58
CA ASP A 111 0.84 17.41 21.62
C ASP A 111 -0.42 18.00 20.94
N TYR A 112 -1.50 17.24 20.92
CA TYR A 112 -2.75 17.59 20.25
C TYR A 112 -3.87 18.04 21.19
N ASP A 113 -3.67 17.99 22.52
CA ASP A 113 -4.74 18.22 23.50
C ASP A 113 -5.28 19.66 23.48
N ASN A 114 -4.42 20.63 23.20
CA ASN A 114 -4.74 22.05 23.23
C ASN A 114 -4.96 22.69 21.85
N SER A 115 -4.99 21.92 20.77
CA SER A 115 -5.11 22.45 19.41
C SER A 115 -6.07 21.62 18.55
N GLY A 116 -7.16 22.25 18.11
CA GLY A 116 -8.11 21.60 17.20
C GLY A 116 -7.45 21.12 15.90
N PHE A 117 -6.50 21.88 15.35
CA PHE A 117 -5.76 21.49 14.16
C PHE A 117 -4.89 20.26 14.38
N LEU A 118 -4.11 20.25 15.47
CA LEU A 118 -3.24 19.12 15.80
C LEU A 118 -4.06 17.86 16.11
N ASN A 119 -5.24 18.02 16.71
CA ASN A 119 -6.16 16.91 16.94
C ASN A 119 -6.68 16.28 15.64
N VAL A 120 -6.88 17.07 14.58
CA VAL A 120 -7.24 16.55 13.26
C VAL A 120 -6.10 15.76 12.63
N ILE A 121 -4.88 16.30 12.66
CA ILE A 121 -3.75 15.69 11.97
C ILE A 121 -3.08 14.53 12.71
N LYS A 122 -3.43 14.29 13.99
CA LYS A 122 -2.82 13.24 14.84
C LYS A 122 -2.88 11.83 14.25
N ASN A 123 -3.87 11.56 13.43
CA ASN A 123 -4.08 10.25 12.82
C ASN A 123 -3.43 10.09 11.42
N PHE A 124 -2.70 11.09 10.92
CA PHE A 124 -1.80 10.89 9.79
C PHE A 124 -0.67 9.96 10.19
N TYR A 125 -0.35 9.01 9.33
CA TYR A 125 0.71 8.06 9.58
C TYR A 125 1.72 8.01 8.45
N GLY A 126 2.96 7.67 8.82
CA GLY A 126 3.99 7.20 7.94
C GLY A 126 4.50 5.86 8.47
N GLY A 127 4.81 4.95 7.57
CA GLY A 127 5.23 3.61 7.96
C GLY A 127 6.14 2.96 6.93
N ALA A 128 6.76 1.89 7.39
CA ALA A 128 7.60 1.05 6.55
C ALA A 128 7.49 -0.41 6.98
N GLY A 129 7.94 -1.30 6.12
CA GLY A 129 7.90 -2.72 6.41
C GLY A 129 8.88 -3.53 5.58
N ILE A 130 8.78 -4.84 5.75
CA ILE A 130 9.46 -5.83 4.94
C ILE A 130 8.45 -6.89 4.54
N GLY A 131 8.64 -7.49 3.37
CA GLY A 131 7.74 -8.55 2.92
C GLY A 131 8.33 -9.39 1.82
N ALA A 132 7.57 -10.38 1.42
CA ALA A 132 7.83 -11.22 0.26
C ALA A 132 6.65 -11.14 -0.69
N ILE A 133 6.94 -10.95 -1.98
CA ILE A 133 5.96 -10.94 -3.05
C ILE A 133 6.19 -12.13 -3.97
N SER A 134 5.15 -12.91 -4.19
CA SER A 134 5.10 -14.01 -5.15
C SER A 134 4.39 -13.54 -6.40
N ASN A 135 5.09 -13.59 -7.52
CA ASN A 135 4.62 -13.19 -8.84
C ASN A 135 4.28 -14.42 -9.67
N SER A 136 3.19 -14.35 -10.41
CA SER A 136 2.76 -15.38 -11.36
C SER A 136 2.19 -14.73 -12.61
N MET A 137 2.96 -14.78 -13.71
CA MET A 137 2.54 -14.23 -14.99
C MET A 137 1.37 -15.02 -15.54
N LYS A 138 0.21 -14.36 -15.62
CA LYS A 138 -1.01 -14.93 -16.20
C LYS A 138 -0.97 -14.86 -17.70
N ASP A 139 -0.40 -13.78 -18.25
CA ASP A 139 -0.21 -13.57 -19.67
C ASP A 139 1.07 -12.75 -19.88
N ILE A 140 1.93 -13.19 -20.79
CA ILE A 140 3.19 -12.51 -21.10
C ILE A 140 3.58 -12.69 -22.57
N GLN A 141 3.92 -11.60 -23.24
CA GLN A 141 4.40 -11.58 -24.62
C GLN A 141 5.92 -11.51 -24.63
N ARG A 142 6.59 -12.67 -24.73
CA ARG A 142 8.06 -12.73 -24.72
C ARG A 142 8.69 -12.57 -26.08
N THR A 143 7.95 -12.78 -27.17
CA THR A 143 8.48 -12.65 -28.52
C THR A 143 8.36 -11.21 -28.97
N ASN A 144 9.46 -10.62 -29.41
CA ASN A 144 9.42 -9.29 -30.01
C ASN A 144 8.68 -9.34 -31.35
N LEU A 145 7.63 -8.55 -31.47
CA LEU A 145 6.79 -8.50 -32.65
C LEU A 145 7.28 -7.50 -33.72
N TYR A 146 8.23 -6.61 -33.36
CA TYR A 146 8.57 -5.42 -34.13
C TYR A 146 10.07 -5.21 -34.35
N LEU A 147 10.91 -6.21 -34.11
CA LEU A 147 12.33 -6.11 -34.47
C LEU A 147 12.50 -6.08 -35.97
N PHE A 148 13.12 -4.99 -36.43
CA PHE A 148 13.42 -4.73 -37.83
C PHE A 148 14.42 -5.77 -38.42
N ASN A 149 14.04 -6.32 -39.58
CA ASN A 149 14.94 -6.90 -40.60
C ASN A 149 15.81 -8.10 -40.14
N GLY A 150 15.21 -9.17 -39.64
CA GLY A 150 15.90 -10.43 -39.50
C GLY A 150 14.93 -11.60 -39.41
N PRO A 151 15.32 -12.79 -39.84
CA PRO A 151 14.53 -13.99 -39.67
C PRO A 151 14.41 -14.46 -38.21
N ASP A 152 15.23 -13.89 -37.33
CA ASP A 152 15.28 -14.30 -35.92
C ASP A 152 14.44 -13.37 -35.03
N THR A 153 13.30 -13.88 -34.64
CA THR A 153 12.42 -13.24 -33.66
C THR A 153 13.13 -13.23 -32.30
N TYR A 154 13.51 -12.06 -31.80
CA TYR A 154 14.14 -11.94 -30.48
C TYR A 154 13.14 -12.38 -29.39
N VAL A 155 13.58 -13.25 -28.50
CA VAL A 155 12.80 -13.69 -27.33
C VAL A 155 13.37 -13.02 -26.10
N PHE A 156 12.56 -12.20 -25.43
CA PHE A 156 12.91 -11.54 -24.18
C PHE A 156 13.09 -12.57 -23.07
N PRO A 157 14.27 -12.60 -22.42
CA PRO A 157 14.51 -13.49 -21.29
C PRO A 157 13.66 -13.08 -20.09
N GLY A 158 13.46 -14.02 -19.17
CA GLY A 158 12.77 -13.75 -17.91
C GLY A 158 12.07 -14.98 -17.34
N LYS A 159 11.31 -14.78 -16.25
CA LYS A 159 10.64 -15.85 -15.51
C LYS A 159 9.15 -15.63 -15.46
N SER A 160 8.35 -16.69 -15.60
CA SER A 160 6.89 -16.61 -15.45
C SER A 160 6.44 -16.71 -13.99
N LYS A 161 7.33 -17.12 -13.09
CA LYS A 161 7.09 -17.15 -11.64
C LYS A 161 8.34 -16.69 -10.92
N SER A 162 8.18 -15.87 -9.89
CA SER A 162 9.26 -15.40 -9.02
C SER A 162 8.76 -15.19 -7.59
N VAL A 163 9.69 -15.20 -6.64
CA VAL A 163 9.46 -14.70 -5.29
C VAL A 163 10.55 -13.71 -5.00
N ASN A 164 10.17 -12.50 -4.61
CA ASN A 164 11.07 -11.39 -4.38
C ASN A 164 10.86 -10.81 -2.98
N LEU A 165 11.91 -10.33 -2.36
CA LEU A 165 11.78 -9.48 -1.17
C LEU A 165 11.24 -8.10 -1.59
N MET A 166 10.51 -7.46 -0.68
CA MET A 166 9.99 -6.11 -0.88
C MET A 166 10.08 -5.26 0.38
N VAL A 167 10.24 -3.97 0.18
CA VAL A 167 10.18 -2.94 1.24
C VAL A 167 9.07 -1.96 0.87
N PRO A 168 7.92 -2.01 1.53
CA PRO A 168 6.86 -1.03 1.37
C PRO A 168 7.15 0.21 2.21
N LEU A 169 6.94 1.39 1.63
CA LEU A 169 6.77 2.65 2.33
C LEU A 169 5.29 3.03 2.28
N ARG A 170 4.77 3.45 3.41
CA ARG A 170 3.33 3.68 3.60
C ARG A 170 3.09 5.08 4.16
N PHE A 171 2.02 5.71 3.74
CA PHE A 171 1.49 6.91 4.40
C PHE A 171 0.00 7.02 4.15
N GLY A 172 -0.69 7.69 5.06
CA GLY A 172 -2.13 7.84 4.96
C GLY A 172 -2.74 8.43 6.21
N TYR A 173 -4.04 8.19 6.34
CA TYR A 173 -4.84 8.70 7.43
C TYR A 173 -5.78 7.62 7.97
N GLU A 174 -5.93 7.54 9.29
CA GLU A 174 -6.88 6.67 9.97
C GLU A 174 -8.04 7.46 10.57
N PHE A 175 -9.26 7.10 10.19
CA PHE A 175 -10.48 7.57 10.84
C PHE A 175 -10.84 6.59 11.95
N LYS A 176 -10.73 7.04 13.19
CA LYS A 176 -11.00 6.24 14.38
C LYS A 176 -12.44 6.42 14.83
N ILE A 177 -13.14 5.31 15.02
CA ILE A 177 -14.53 5.25 15.50
C ILE A 177 -14.48 4.64 16.90
N TYR A 178 -14.92 5.42 17.87
CA TYR A 178 -14.89 5.06 19.30
C TYR A 178 -16.15 4.32 19.69
N ASP A 179 -16.00 3.37 20.59
CA ASP A 179 -17.10 2.66 21.23
C ASP A 179 -17.65 3.43 22.45
N ASP A 180 -18.61 2.81 23.15
CA ASP A 180 -19.27 3.41 24.34
C ASP A 180 -18.30 3.59 25.54
N TYR A 181 -17.13 2.94 25.49
CA TYR A 181 -16.07 3.05 26.50
C TYR A 181 -14.95 4.01 26.10
N ASP A 182 -15.19 4.82 25.05
CA ASP A 182 -14.24 5.76 24.50
C ASP A 182 -12.94 5.10 23.95
N GLN A 183 -13.03 3.83 23.53
CA GLN A 183 -11.93 3.09 22.93
C GLN A 183 -12.14 2.99 21.41
N VAL A 184 -11.05 2.90 20.67
CA VAL A 184 -11.13 2.77 19.21
C VAL A 184 -11.60 1.35 18.84
N GLY A 185 -12.90 1.17 18.66
CA GLY A 185 -13.50 -0.10 18.26
C GLY A 185 -13.29 -0.39 16.77
N TYR A 186 -13.42 0.62 15.92
CA TYR A 186 -13.27 0.48 14.47
C TYR A 186 -12.34 1.55 13.90
N THR A 187 -11.68 1.22 12.80
CA THR A 187 -10.81 2.15 12.07
C THR A 187 -11.04 2.03 10.58
N ILE A 188 -11.22 3.15 9.89
CA ILE A 188 -11.20 3.23 8.44
C ILE A 188 -9.87 3.86 8.03
N THR A 189 -9.11 3.19 7.17
CA THR A 189 -7.80 3.63 6.71
C THR A 189 -7.88 4.07 5.26
N LEU A 190 -7.38 5.26 4.95
CA LEU A 190 -7.05 5.70 3.60
C LEU A 190 -5.55 5.80 3.48
N GLY A 191 -4.97 5.05 2.55
CA GLY A 191 -3.53 4.94 2.47
C GLY A 191 -3.00 4.92 1.03
N TYR A 192 -1.73 5.19 0.95
CA TYR A 192 -0.88 4.97 -0.21
C TYR A 192 0.31 4.14 0.22
N GLN A 193 0.63 3.13 -0.57
CA GLN A 193 1.82 2.30 -0.40
C GLN A 193 2.65 2.33 -1.66
N HIS A 194 3.95 2.57 -1.51
CA HIS A 194 4.94 2.41 -2.57
C HIS A 194 5.92 1.32 -2.16
N SER A 195 6.05 0.29 -2.98
CA SER A 195 6.82 -0.91 -2.67
C SER A 195 8.00 -1.05 -3.62
N TYR A 196 9.19 -1.12 -3.06
CA TYR A 196 10.43 -1.46 -3.76
C TYR A 196 10.61 -2.96 -3.70
N THR A 197 10.78 -3.62 -4.85
CA THR A 197 11.06 -5.07 -4.91
C THR A 197 12.52 -5.30 -5.25
N PHE A 198 13.09 -6.33 -4.64
CA PHE A 198 14.48 -6.70 -4.89
C PHE A 198 14.52 -7.85 -5.89
N GLY A 199 14.85 -7.52 -7.14
CA GLY A 199 14.97 -8.44 -8.27
C GLY A 199 13.98 -8.16 -9.38
N GLU A 200 14.29 -8.67 -10.55
CA GLU A 200 13.54 -8.60 -11.80
C GLU A 200 12.48 -9.70 -11.81
N GLY A 201 11.25 -9.39 -11.63
CA GLY A 201 10.25 -10.43 -11.62
C GLY A 201 8.81 -9.93 -11.51
N LEU A 202 8.63 -8.62 -11.38
CA LEU A 202 7.32 -8.02 -11.27
C LEU A 202 6.60 -8.02 -12.62
N ASP A 203 7.32 -7.71 -13.68
CA ASP A 203 6.86 -7.73 -15.07
C ASP A 203 7.20 -9.03 -15.81
N GLY A 204 8.06 -9.88 -15.23
CA GLY A 204 8.46 -11.17 -15.77
C GLY A 204 9.56 -11.11 -16.82
N TYR A 205 10.13 -9.93 -17.12
CA TYR A 205 11.25 -9.74 -18.01
C TYR A 205 12.57 -9.67 -17.23
N ASN A 206 13.68 -9.99 -17.89
CA ASN A 206 15.04 -9.81 -17.37
C ASN A 206 15.94 -9.51 -18.56
N ASP A 207 15.78 -8.31 -19.09
CA ASP A 207 16.40 -7.90 -20.33
C ASP A 207 17.88 -7.56 -20.14
N ASN A 208 18.68 -7.77 -21.18
CA ASN A 208 20.09 -7.37 -21.16
C ASN A 208 20.21 -5.84 -21.18
N THR A 209 20.80 -5.29 -20.12
CA THR A 209 21.00 -3.83 -19.92
C THR A 209 21.77 -3.13 -21.04
N GLN A 210 22.54 -3.88 -21.86
CA GLN A 210 23.26 -3.31 -23.01
C GLN A 210 22.35 -3.09 -24.23
N LYS A 211 21.23 -3.80 -24.30
CA LYS A 211 20.30 -3.73 -25.44
C LYS A 211 19.01 -3.00 -25.10
N PHE A 212 18.58 -3.08 -23.86
CA PHE A 212 17.31 -2.53 -23.40
C PHE A 212 17.50 -1.75 -22.10
N LYS A 213 16.63 -0.78 -21.87
CA LYS A 213 16.61 -0.06 -20.60
C LYS A 213 16.08 -1.00 -19.52
N ASN A 214 16.96 -1.51 -18.69
CA ASN A 214 16.66 -2.38 -17.54
C ASN A 214 17.59 -1.97 -16.38
N ASN A 215 17.40 -0.74 -15.87
CA ASN A 215 18.32 -0.12 -14.91
C ASN A 215 17.63 0.24 -13.58
N ALA A 216 16.32 0.07 -13.47
CA ALA A 216 15.57 0.40 -12.27
C ALA A 216 15.01 -0.87 -11.63
N PRO A 217 15.10 -1.01 -10.29
CA PRO A 217 14.42 -2.11 -9.61
C PRO A 217 12.92 -2.00 -9.83
N ASP A 218 12.27 -3.13 -10.02
CA ASP A 218 10.83 -3.23 -10.12
C ASP A 218 10.14 -2.64 -8.88
N GLN A 219 9.14 -1.80 -9.11
CA GLN A 219 8.38 -1.13 -8.07
C GLN A 219 6.89 -1.24 -8.37
N PHE A 220 6.07 -1.11 -7.36
CA PHE A 220 4.64 -0.92 -7.55
C PHE A 220 4.07 -0.02 -6.47
N ALA A 221 2.99 0.68 -6.81
CA ALA A 221 2.28 1.51 -5.85
C ALA A 221 0.79 1.19 -5.87
N MET A 222 0.14 1.42 -4.74
CA MET A 222 -1.31 1.26 -4.61
C MET A 222 -1.90 2.27 -3.65
N PHE A 223 -3.10 2.73 -3.97
CA PHE A 223 -4.00 3.36 -3.04
C PHE A 223 -4.82 2.29 -2.33
N THR A 224 -5.06 2.48 -1.04
CA THR A 224 -5.78 1.51 -0.21
C THR A 224 -6.91 2.20 0.55
N ILE A 225 -8.02 1.49 0.67
CA ILE A 225 -9.06 1.77 1.64
C ILE A 225 -9.27 0.53 2.48
N GLY A 226 -9.12 0.66 3.79
CA GLY A 226 -9.19 -0.45 4.73
C GLY A 226 -10.24 -0.23 5.81
N PHE A 227 -10.71 -1.33 6.36
CA PHE A 227 -11.53 -1.38 7.56
C PHE A 227 -10.90 -2.33 8.56
N LYS A 228 -10.76 -1.90 9.81
CA LYS A 228 -10.18 -2.68 10.90
C LYS A 228 -11.13 -2.67 12.10
N TYR A 229 -11.36 -3.83 12.67
CA TYR A 229 -12.02 -4.04 13.96
C TYR A 229 -10.97 -4.32 15.01
N ASN A 230 -10.97 -3.54 16.09
CA ASN A 230 -10.06 -3.70 17.21
C ASN A 230 -10.75 -4.47 18.35
N PHE A 231 -10.01 -5.36 19.01
CA PHE A 231 -10.53 -6.27 20.02
C PHE A 231 -9.43 -6.73 20.97
N GLY A 232 -9.79 -7.52 21.96
CA GLY A 232 -8.85 -8.12 22.92
C GLY A 232 -8.78 -7.38 24.24
N ASN A 233 -7.64 -7.50 24.89
CA ASN A 233 -7.45 -6.82 26.17
C ASN A 233 -7.32 -5.32 25.99
N THR A 234 -7.79 -4.58 26.99
CA THR A 234 -7.66 -3.13 27.05
C THR A 234 -6.39 -2.75 27.79
N VAL A 235 -5.58 -1.92 27.17
CA VAL A 235 -4.33 -1.41 27.74
C VAL A 235 -4.46 0.09 27.95
N SER A 236 -3.94 0.57 29.09
CA SER A 236 -3.91 1.99 29.38
C SER A 236 -2.78 2.66 28.61
N TYR A 237 -3.11 3.71 27.88
CA TYR A 237 -2.14 4.49 27.13
C TYR A 237 -1.55 5.61 27.98
N THR A 238 -0.23 5.63 28.05
CA THR A 238 0.53 6.75 28.61
C THR A 238 1.46 7.28 27.54
N LYS A 239 1.22 8.50 27.09
CA LYS A 239 2.03 9.13 26.04
C LYS A 239 3.46 9.34 26.52
N LEU A 240 4.44 8.77 25.81
CA LEU A 240 5.86 8.84 26.16
C LEU A 240 6.46 10.21 25.89
N VAL A 241 6.01 10.89 24.82
CA VAL A 241 6.55 12.20 24.42
C VAL A 241 5.55 13.28 24.83
N ARG A 242 5.78 13.89 25.99
CA ARG A 242 4.88 14.92 26.53
C ARG A 242 5.19 16.35 26.09
N ASN A 243 6.38 16.63 25.56
CA ASN A 243 6.79 18.00 25.26
C ASN A 243 7.76 18.07 24.08
N PHE A 244 7.28 18.25 22.87
CA PHE A 244 7.97 19.09 21.90
C PHE A 244 7.36 20.49 22.00
N ARG A 245 8.00 21.36 22.77
CA ARG A 245 7.74 22.80 22.72
C ARG A 245 8.56 23.43 21.60
#